data_3e186d8ef232593bb3fb0b8138d1ceee
#
_entry.id   3e186d8ef232593bb3fb0b8138d1ceee
#
_cell.length_a   1.000
_cell.length_b   1.000
_cell.length_c   1.000
_cell.angle_alpha   90.00
_cell.angle_beta   90.00
_cell.angle_gamma   90.00
#
_symmetry.space_group_name_H-M   'P 1'
#
loop_
_entity.id
_entity.type
_entity.pdbx_description
1 polymer ?
#
loop_
_entity_poly.entity_id
_entity_poly.type
_entity_poly.pdbx_seq_one_letter_code
_entity_poly.pdbx_strand_id
1 'polypeptide(L)'
;MRKTIYTDGVTKMKCFYHNDADGKCAGFWVYHRAYLEPDIDFIEISYEKQFPMNTILPNEQIYIVDYSIMPNEMRELLKITKDVTWIDHHKTAIERYKDFEYDIRGIRYNGIAGCMLTYCYLTHMTNGGRGEIKPFDIQMTEDAPLFTKLIADWDVWKFDFGDMTRCFVTAFNCGNFDPQSREWLRFGRAQSREVCDEVHMAREGANMLKYRDGWAKEYLKRFGFEVNFEGLNCFAVNLGNCNSEYFKSLPDGKYDAFVPFAYNGEKWTVSMYSKTHEVSDICKKYGGGGHAQAAGFTCKELPFKK
;
A
#
# COMPACT_ATOMS: atom_id res chain seq x y z
N MET A 1 22.63 18.02 3.09
CA MET A 1 21.26 18.49 2.73
C MET A 1 21.27 20.01 2.65
N ARG A 2 20.78 20.60 1.56
CA ARG A 2 20.57 22.05 1.51
C ARG A 2 19.22 22.32 2.18
N LYS A 3 19.23 23.02 3.33
CA LYS A 3 18.00 23.50 3.96
C LYS A 3 17.45 24.66 3.11
N THR A 4 16.23 24.55 2.67
CA THR A 4 15.50 25.69 2.08
C THR A 4 14.92 26.48 3.25
N ILE A 5 15.51 27.64 3.54
CA ILE A 5 15.05 28.52 4.63
C ILE A 5 14.05 29.51 4.05
N TYR A 6 12.85 29.50 4.56
CA TYR A 6 11.85 30.53 4.32
C TYR A 6 12.12 31.76 5.21
N THR A 7 11.44 32.88 4.92
CA THR A 7 11.62 34.17 5.60
C THR A 7 11.41 34.14 7.11
N ASP A 8 10.82 33.06 7.64
CA ASP A 8 10.60 32.81 9.07
C ASP A 8 11.57 31.76 9.66
N GLY A 9 12.51 31.25 8.89
CA GLY A 9 13.51 30.29 9.34
C GLY A 9 13.02 28.84 9.48
N VAL A 10 11.75 28.54 9.12
CA VAL A 10 11.17 27.19 9.22
C VAL A 10 11.27 26.50 7.87
N THR A 11 11.84 25.28 7.86
CA THR A 11 11.84 24.40 6.69
C THR A 11 10.49 23.70 6.61
N LYS A 12 9.72 23.94 5.55
CA LYS A 12 8.45 23.22 5.34
C LYS A 12 8.69 21.96 4.55
N MET A 13 8.05 20.89 4.98
CA MET A 13 8.10 19.58 4.34
C MET A 13 6.69 18.99 4.22
N LYS A 14 6.40 18.34 3.11
CA LYS A 14 5.19 17.52 2.96
C LYS A 14 5.55 16.08 2.63
N CYS A 15 4.82 15.16 3.23
CA CYS A 15 4.89 13.74 2.91
C CYS A 15 3.51 13.27 2.44
N PHE A 16 3.42 12.92 1.18
CA PHE A 16 2.25 12.27 0.58
C PHE A 16 2.46 10.75 0.66
N TYR A 17 1.52 10.03 1.27
CA TYR A 17 1.61 8.60 1.49
C TYR A 17 0.31 7.90 1.12
N HIS A 18 0.39 6.67 0.61
CA HIS A 18 -0.78 5.87 0.28
C HIS A 18 -1.57 5.50 1.52
N ASN A 19 -2.89 5.35 1.40
CA ASN A 19 -3.81 5.18 2.52
C ASN A 19 -3.94 3.76 3.07
N ASP A 20 -3.01 2.86 2.73
CA ASP A 20 -2.94 1.49 3.25
C ASP A 20 -1.85 1.30 4.31
N ALA A 21 -1.63 0.06 4.74
CA ALA A 21 -0.64 -0.25 5.76
C ALA A 21 0.79 0.05 5.31
N ASP A 22 1.10 -0.20 4.02
CA ASP A 22 2.42 0.03 3.44
C ASP A 22 2.72 1.53 3.38
N GLY A 23 1.81 2.33 2.81
CA GLY A 23 1.97 3.78 2.73
C GLY A 23 2.04 4.46 4.11
N LYS A 24 1.23 4.02 5.09
CA LYS A 24 1.29 4.53 6.47
C LYS A 24 2.63 4.22 7.13
N CYS A 25 3.14 3.01 6.95
CA CYS A 25 4.46 2.63 7.46
C CYS A 25 5.60 3.38 6.74
N ALA A 26 5.49 3.59 5.43
CA ALA A 26 6.43 4.41 4.68
C ALA A 26 6.44 5.86 5.19
N GLY A 27 5.27 6.45 5.39
CA GLY A 27 5.11 7.78 6.01
C GLY A 27 5.70 7.86 7.42
N PHE A 28 5.48 6.82 8.25
CA PHE A 28 6.11 6.73 9.57
C PHE A 28 7.64 6.80 9.49
N TRP A 29 8.28 6.13 8.54
CA TRP A 29 9.73 6.19 8.40
C TRP A 29 10.21 7.59 8.00
N VAL A 30 9.45 8.31 7.19
CA VAL A 30 9.73 9.74 6.92
C VAL A 30 9.61 10.56 8.20
N TYR A 31 8.55 10.37 8.99
CA TYR A 31 8.35 11.05 10.28
C TYR A 31 9.48 10.72 11.26
N HIS A 32 9.82 9.46 11.43
CA HIS A 32 10.87 9.00 12.32
C HIS A 32 12.24 9.59 11.95
N ARG A 33 12.53 9.70 10.65
CA ARG A 33 13.78 10.31 10.16
C ARG A 33 13.82 11.82 10.38
N ALA A 34 12.70 12.46 10.26
CA ALA A 34 12.56 13.92 10.38
C ALA A 34 12.15 14.38 11.79
N TYR A 35 12.25 13.51 12.79
CA TYR A 35 11.81 13.77 14.19
C TYR A 35 12.33 15.10 14.80
N LEU A 36 13.38 15.68 14.22
CA LEU A 36 13.92 16.98 14.62
C LEU A 36 13.42 18.15 13.75
N GLU A 37 12.55 17.89 12.78
CA GLU A 37 11.99 18.92 11.89
C GLU A 37 10.52 19.19 12.33
N PRO A 38 10.23 20.33 12.95
CA PRO A 38 8.92 20.54 13.61
C PRO A 38 7.73 20.79 12.68
N ASP A 39 7.96 20.98 11.37
CA ASP A 39 6.91 21.45 10.46
C ASP A 39 6.77 20.53 9.24
N ILE A 40 6.20 19.33 9.48
CA ILE A 40 5.92 18.34 8.42
C ILE A 40 4.43 18.09 8.34
N ASP A 41 3.85 18.33 7.17
CA ASP A 41 2.49 17.94 6.83
C ASP A 41 2.48 16.52 6.25
N PHE A 42 1.78 15.59 6.91
CA PHE A 42 1.50 14.25 6.39
C PHE A 42 0.13 14.22 5.74
N ILE A 43 0.08 13.90 4.45
CA ILE A 43 -1.14 13.95 3.64
C ILE A 43 -1.41 12.56 3.08
N GLU A 44 -2.48 11.95 3.58
CA GLU A 44 -2.98 10.69 3.06
C GLU A 44 -3.60 10.89 1.67
N ILE A 45 -3.18 10.06 0.71
CA ILE A 45 -3.63 10.13 -0.68
C ILE A 45 -4.11 8.75 -1.16
N SER A 46 -4.97 8.77 -2.15
CA SER A 46 -5.44 7.57 -2.84
C SER A 46 -5.66 7.85 -4.33
N TYR A 47 -5.64 6.80 -5.15
CA TYR A 47 -5.88 6.92 -6.60
C TYR A 47 -7.30 7.35 -6.97
N GLU A 48 -8.22 7.40 -6.01
CA GLU A 48 -9.59 7.89 -6.21
C GLU A 48 -9.70 9.42 -6.14
N LYS A 49 -8.69 10.09 -5.59
CA LYS A 49 -8.66 11.55 -5.38
C LYS A 49 -7.60 12.20 -6.25
N GLN A 50 -7.87 13.41 -6.66
CA GLN A 50 -6.88 14.23 -7.36
C GLN A 50 -5.72 14.57 -6.40
N PHE A 51 -4.48 14.47 -6.90
CA PHE A 51 -3.30 14.88 -6.13
C PHE A 51 -3.38 16.38 -5.78
N PRO A 52 -3.21 16.77 -4.51
CA PRO A 52 -3.48 18.13 -4.03
C PRO A 52 -2.33 19.11 -4.36
N MET A 53 -2.03 19.27 -5.63
CA MET A 53 -0.95 20.11 -6.16
C MET A 53 -1.00 21.55 -5.65
N ASN A 54 -2.21 22.09 -5.45
CA ASN A 54 -2.44 23.46 -4.99
C ASN A 54 -2.05 23.72 -3.53
N THR A 55 -1.71 22.69 -2.77
CA THR A 55 -1.25 22.82 -1.37
C THR A 55 0.27 22.96 -1.26
N ILE A 56 1.00 22.77 -2.35
CA ILE A 56 2.46 22.74 -2.36
C ILE A 56 3.02 24.15 -2.58
N LEU A 57 3.96 24.53 -1.71
CA LEU A 57 4.61 25.83 -1.77
C LEU A 57 5.89 25.80 -2.63
N PRO A 58 6.31 26.92 -3.22
CA PRO A 58 7.58 27.00 -3.93
C PRO A 58 8.77 26.59 -3.06
N ASN A 59 9.63 25.72 -3.62
CA ASN A 59 10.84 25.18 -2.95
C ASN A 59 10.57 24.38 -1.66
N GLU A 60 9.34 23.93 -1.43
CA GLU A 60 8.99 23.04 -0.34
C GLU A 60 9.62 21.64 -0.56
N GLN A 61 10.10 20.98 0.49
CA GLN A 61 10.60 19.61 0.41
C GLN A 61 9.42 18.65 0.36
N ILE A 62 9.38 17.77 -0.64
CA ILE A 62 8.28 16.84 -0.88
C ILE A 62 8.79 15.41 -0.83
N TYR A 63 8.12 14.59 -0.03
CA TYR A 63 8.19 13.13 -0.11
C TYR A 63 6.89 12.59 -0.72
N ILE A 64 7.03 11.67 -1.67
CA ILE A 64 5.93 10.84 -2.18
C ILE A 64 6.36 9.40 -1.92
N VAL A 65 5.65 8.69 -1.04
CA VAL A 65 6.02 7.35 -0.60
C VAL A 65 4.88 6.36 -0.82
N ASP A 66 5.20 5.21 -1.39
CA ASP A 66 4.26 4.15 -1.74
C ASP A 66 3.09 4.65 -2.60
N TYR A 67 3.35 5.64 -3.42
CA TYR A 67 2.37 6.25 -4.30
C TYR A 67 3.04 6.86 -5.52
N SER A 68 2.33 6.93 -6.62
CA SER A 68 2.81 7.59 -7.83
C SER A 68 1.77 8.55 -8.43
N ILE A 69 2.21 9.73 -8.81
CA ILE A 69 1.43 10.64 -9.64
C ILE A 69 1.72 10.38 -11.14
N MET A 70 0.92 10.95 -12.02
CA MET A 70 1.16 10.83 -13.46
C MET A 70 2.38 11.66 -13.89
N PRO A 71 3.11 11.28 -14.97
CA PRO A 71 4.29 12.03 -15.43
C PRO A 71 4.02 13.51 -15.72
N ASN A 72 2.83 13.85 -16.23
CA ASN A 72 2.43 15.26 -16.42
C ASN A 72 2.27 15.99 -15.08
N GLU A 73 1.68 15.35 -14.06
CA GLU A 73 1.56 15.94 -12.73
C GLU A 73 2.95 16.10 -12.08
N MET A 74 3.85 15.14 -12.26
CA MET A 74 5.23 15.25 -11.78
C MET A 74 5.97 16.44 -12.44
N ARG A 75 5.77 16.68 -13.75
CA ARG A 75 6.30 17.86 -14.41
C ARG A 75 5.80 19.15 -13.80
N GLU A 76 4.50 19.22 -13.49
CA GLU A 76 3.92 20.40 -12.81
C GLU A 76 4.48 20.56 -11.40
N LEU A 77 4.60 19.47 -10.63
CA LEU A 77 5.24 19.50 -9.31
C LEU A 77 6.69 20.02 -9.39
N LEU A 78 7.45 19.55 -10.36
CA LEU A 78 8.84 19.95 -10.55
C LEU A 78 9.00 21.42 -11.02
N LYS A 79 7.94 22.09 -11.47
CA LYS A 79 7.95 23.55 -11.69
C LYS A 79 7.80 24.32 -10.37
N ILE A 80 7.09 23.76 -9.38
CA ILE A 80 6.88 24.37 -8.08
C ILE A 80 8.10 24.16 -7.18
N THR A 81 8.59 22.92 -7.09
CA THR A 81 9.76 22.56 -6.29
C THR A 81 10.63 21.52 -6.99
N LYS A 82 11.97 21.64 -6.83
CA LYS A 82 12.93 20.62 -7.27
C LYS A 82 13.31 19.66 -6.16
N ASP A 83 12.88 19.92 -4.93
CA ASP A 83 13.22 19.12 -3.76
C ASP A 83 12.18 18.00 -3.56
N VAL A 84 12.11 17.09 -4.52
CA VAL A 84 11.18 15.95 -4.52
C VAL A 84 11.96 14.65 -4.30
N THR A 85 11.48 13.84 -3.36
CA THR A 85 11.93 12.46 -3.13
C THR A 85 10.75 11.52 -3.37
N TRP A 86 10.87 10.63 -4.36
CA TRP A 86 9.84 9.66 -4.71
C TRP A 86 10.32 8.23 -4.46
N ILE A 87 9.59 7.50 -3.62
CA ILE A 87 9.89 6.10 -3.25
C ILE A 87 8.64 5.27 -3.53
N ASP A 88 8.76 4.29 -4.43
CA ASP A 88 7.60 3.52 -4.88
C ASP A 88 8.02 2.14 -5.42
N HIS A 89 7.09 1.19 -5.38
CA HIS A 89 7.30 -0.17 -5.86
C HIS A 89 6.31 -0.62 -6.94
N HIS A 90 5.32 0.19 -7.28
CA HIS A 90 4.29 -0.16 -8.24
C HIS A 90 4.87 -0.31 -9.66
N LYS A 91 4.86 -1.54 -10.19
CA LYS A 91 5.41 -1.87 -11.51
C LYS A 91 4.92 -0.94 -12.63
N THR A 92 3.61 -0.68 -12.65
CA THR A 92 2.99 0.17 -13.69
C THR A 92 3.46 1.62 -13.62
N ALA A 93 3.74 2.13 -12.42
CA ALA A 93 4.30 3.45 -12.22
C ALA A 93 5.76 3.51 -12.69
N ILE A 94 6.58 2.54 -12.29
CA ILE A 94 7.99 2.44 -12.69
C ILE A 94 8.10 2.39 -14.22
N GLU A 95 7.30 1.56 -14.90
CA GLU A 95 7.27 1.44 -16.34
C GLU A 95 6.86 2.74 -17.04
N ARG A 96 5.87 3.45 -16.47
CA ARG A 96 5.37 4.73 -17.00
C ARG A 96 6.43 5.82 -16.99
N TYR A 97 7.37 5.75 -16.07
CA TYR A 97 8.45 6.73 -15.89
C TYR A 97 9.77 6.33 -16.57
N LYS A 98 9.80 5.22 -17.32
CA LYS A 98 11.02 4.70 -17.95
C LYS A 98 11.75 5.73 -18.81
N ASP A 99 11.00 6.56 -19.55
CA ASP A 99 11.54 7.58 -20.46
C ASP A 99 11.27 9.00 -19.92
N PHE A 100 11.12 9.14 -18.57
CA PHE A 100 10.89 10.44 -17.96
C PHE A 100 12.17 11.27 -17.96
N GLU A 101 12.09 12.52 -18.43
CA GLU A 101 13.22 13.38 -18.73
C GLU A 101 13.94 13.99 -17.51
N TYR A 102 13.37 13.86 -16.31
CA TYR A 102 13.98 14.37 -15.07
C TYR A 102 14.43 13.23 -14.17
N ASP A 103 15.62 13.37 -13.60
CA ASP A 103 16.06 12.51 -12.51
C ASP A 103 15.40 12.95 -11.19
N ILE A 104 14.65 12.04 -10.56
CA ILE A 104 13.94 12.29 -9.32
C ILE A 104 14.61 11.47 -8.22
N ARG A 105 15.01 12.12 -7.12
CA ARG A 105 15.59 11.43 -5.96
C ARG A 105 14.64 10.37 -5.42
N GLY A 106 15.20 9.34 -4.82
CA GLY A 106 14.47 8.23 -4.19
C GLY A 106 14.79 6.89 -4.85
N ILE A 107 14.01 5.89 -4.52
CA ILE A 107 14.17 4.53 -5.02
C ILE A 107 12.85 4.02 -5.61
N ARG A 108 12.89 3.40 -6.78
CA ARG A 108 11.76 2.73 -7.45
C ARG A 108 12.17 1.31 -7.77
N TYR A 109 11.54 0.35 -7.09
CA TYR A 109 11.91 -1.04 -7.28
C TYR A 109 10.71 -1.98 -7.04
N ASN A 110 10.31 -2.73 -8.06
CA ASN A 110 9.21 -3.69 -7.95
C ASN A 110 9.62 -4.95 -7.19
N GLY A 111 8.73 -5.49 -6.37
CA GLY A 111 8.91 -6.74 -5.60
C GLY A 111 9.38 -6.55 -4.16
N ILE A 112 9.53 -5.29 -3.72
CA ILE A 112 9.77 -4.92 -2.33
C ILE A 112 8.81 -3.79 -1.98
N ALA A 113 8.08 -3.93 -0.89
CA ALA A 113 7.07 -2.98 -0.44
C ALA A 113 7.62 -1.56 -0.22
N GLY A 114 6.78 -0.54 -0.39
CA GLY A 114 7.14 0.86 -0.29
C GLY A 114 7.70 1.25 1.08
N CYS A 115 7.16 0.71 2.17
CA CYS A 115 7.67 0.96 3.53
C CYS A 115 9.08 0.41 3.73
N MET A 116 9.38 -0.75 3.18
CA MET A 116 10.72 -1.34 3.25
C MET A 116 11.71 -0.53 2.41
N LEU A 117 11.32 -0.12 1.20
CA LEU A 117 12.14 0.76 0.36
C LEU A 117 12.39 2.09 1.07
N THR A 118 11.38 2.66 1.73
CA THR A 118 11.50 3.92 2.47
C THR A 118 12.45 3.78 3.66
N TYR A 119 12.31 2.70 4.44
CA TYR A 119 13.24 2.38 5.52
C TYR A 119 14.68 2.29 5.02
N CYS A 120 14.95 1.47 4.00
CA CYS A 120 16.28 1.28 3.44
C CYS A 120 16.86 2.59 2.91
N TYR A 121 16.09 3.36 2.14
CA TYR A 121 16.52 4.65 1.60
C TYR A 121 16.94 5.63 2.69
N LEU A 122 16.12 5.81 3.70
CA LEU A 122 16.36 6.77 4.77
C LEU A 122 17.51 6.33 5.70
N THR A 123 17.64 5.03 5.96
CA THR A 123 18.74 4.46 6.77
C THR A 123 20.06 4.58 6.05
N HIS A 124 20.12 4.31 4.73
CA HIS A 124 21.30 4.51 3.91
C HIS A 124 21.76 5.97 3.92
N MET A 125 20.84 6.91 3.76
CA MET A 125 21.12 8.34 3.78
C MET A 125 21.65 8.82 5.14
N THR A 126 21.20 8.20 6.26
CA THR A 126 21.72 8.51 7.61
C THR A 126 23.13 7.98 7.85
N ASN A 127 23.44 6.82 7.32
CA ASN A 127 24.73 6.15 7.52
C ASN A 127 25.85 6.71 6.63
N GLY A 128 25.63 7.87 5.99
CA GLY A 128 26.61 8.56 5.15
C GLY A 128 26.76 7.97 3.75
N GLY A 129 25.84 7.13 3.32
CA GLY A 129 25.77 6.62 1.95
C GLY A 129 25.62 7.78 0.95
N ARG A 130 26.59 7.91 0.05
CA ARG A 130 26.57 8.86 -1.06
C ARG A 130 26.46 8.06 -2.35
N GLY A 131 25.28 8.09 -2.99
CA GLY A 131 25.08 7.45 -4.27
C GLY A 131 23.69 6.83 -4.43
N GLU A 132 23.45 6.27 -5.58
CA GLU A 132 22.25 5.48 -5.87
C GLU A 132 22.24 4.22 -4.99
N ILE A 133 21.13 3.95 -4.34
CA ILE A 133 20.89 2.67 -3.68
C ILE A 133 20.71 1.64 -4.79
N LYS A 134 21.69 0.76 -4.93
CA LYS A 134 21.59 -0.36 -5.87
C LYS A 134 20.62 -1.40 -5.32
N PRO A 135 19.91 -2.14 -6.17
CA PRO A 135 18.99 -3.21 -5.73
C PRO A 135 19.63 -4.24 -4.79
N PHE A 136 20.95 -4.41 -4.82
CA PHE A 136 21.72 -5.32 -3.95
C PHE A 136 22.00 -4.78 -2.55
N ASP A 137 21.85 -3.46 -2.31
CA ASP A 137 21.97 -2.86 -0.97
C ASP A 137 20.73 -3.18 -0.09
N ILE A 138 19.79 -3.91 -0.63
CA ILE A 138 18.56 -4.38 0.01
C ILE A 138 18.85 -5.47 1.08
N GLN A 139 20.09 -5.94 1.27
CA GLN A 139 20.50 -6.68 2.47
C GLN A 139 20.18 -5.92 3.77
N MET A 140 20.00 -4.62 3.72
CA MET A 140 19.49 -3.79 4.83
C MET A 140 18.07 -4.18 5.29
N THR A 141 17.34 -4.97 4.52
CA THR A 141 16.03 -5.49 4.94
C THR A 141 16.12 -6.42 6.15
N GLU A 142 17.26 -7.06 6.36
CA GLU A 142 17.47 -7.95 7.52
C GLU A 142 17.46 -7.20 8.85
N ASP A 143 17.93 -5.95 8.87
CA ASP A 143 17.98 -5.10 10.06
C ASP A 143 16.67 -4.31 10.30
N ALA A 144 15.73 -4.39 9.36
CA ALA A 144 14.46 -3.68 9.50
C ALA A 144 13.65 -4.22 10.70
N PRO A 145 12.96 -3.35 11.45
CA PRO A 145 12.08 -3.78 12.52
C PRO A 145 11.01 -4.77 12.07
N LEU A 146 10.61 -5.66 12.98
CA LEU A 146 9.68 -6.76 12.66
C LEU A 146 8.34 -6.25 12.10
N PHE A 147 7.78 -5.18 12.66
CA PHE A 147 6.53 -4.60 12.15
C PHE A 147 6.65 -4.16 10.67
N THR A 148 7.78 -3.57 10.27
CA THR A 148 8.03 -3.18 8.87
C THR A 148 8.11 -4.43 7.98
N LYS A 149 8.79 -5.49 8.43
CA LYS A 149 8.86 -6.77 7.71
C LYS A 149 7.50 -7.40 7.53
N LEU A 150 6.65 -7.39 8.57
CA LEU A 150 5.31 -7.98 8.52
C LEU A 150 4.38 -7.20 7.57
N ILE A 151 4.46 -5.86 7.58
CA ILE A 151 3.68 -5.01 6.66
C ILE A 151 4.16 -5.24 5.22
N ALA A 152 5.47 -5.24 4.99
CA ALA A 152 6.05 -5.47 3.67
C ALA A 152 5.73 -6.87 3.12
N ASP A 153 5.79 -7.90 3.97
CA ASP A 153 5.45 -9.27 3.62
C ASP A 153 3.98 -9.43 3.21
N TRP A 154 3.08 -8.70 3.88
CA TRP A 154 1.67 -8.62 3.50
C TRP A 154 1.48 -7.92 2.17
N ASP A 155 2.11 -6.78 1.96
CA ASP A 155 1.91 -5.96 0.77
C ASP A 155 2.33 -6.67 -0.52
N VAL A 156 3.50 -7.30 -0.52
CA VAL A 156 3.98 -8.10 -1.66
C VAL A 156 3.43 -9.52 -1.70
N TRP A 157 2.52 -9.87 -0.79
CA TRP A 157 1.77 -11.14 -0.73
C TRP A 157 2.66 -12.39 -0.65
N LYS A 158 3.81 -12.32 0.04
CA LYS A 158 4.76 -13.45 0.19
C LYS A 158 4.39 -14.40 1.31
N PHE A 159 3.99 -13.84 2.47
CA PHE A 159 3.69 -14.59 3.71
C PHE A 159 4.87 -15.41 4.24
N ASP A 160 6.09 -14.88 4.16
CA ASP A 160 7.31 -15.52 4.68
C ASP A 160 7.23 -15.74 6.21
N PHE A 161 6.44 -14.91 6.93
CA PHE A 161 6.14 -15.09 8.36
C PHE A 161 4.82 -15.84 8.62
N GLY A 162 4.21 -16.41 7.58
CA GLY A 162 3.00 -17.22 7.67
C GLY A 162 1.80 -16.47 8.27
N ASP A 163 1.13 -17.12 9.24
CA ASP A 163 -0.05 -16.55 9.87
C ASP A 163 0.25 -15.30 10.71
N MET A 164 1.50 -15.13 11.15
CA MET A 164 1.88 -13.92 11.90
C MET A 164 1.67 -12.65 11.06
N THR A 165 2.02 -12.66 9.78
CA THR A 165 1.77 -11.56 8.84
C THR A 165 0.29 -11.22 8.77
N ARG A 166 -0.55 -12.22 8.50
CA ARG A 166 -2.01 -12.04 8.38
C ARG A 166 -2.63 -11.48 9.66
N CYS A 167 -2.27 -12.07 10.78
CA CYS A 167 -2.79 -11.69 12.09
C CYS A 167 -2.35 -10.28 12.46
N PHE A 168 -1.07 -9.97 12.31
CA PHE A 168 -0.52 -8.66 12.63
C PHE A 168 -1.19 -7.55 11.81
N VAL A 169 -1.22 -7.68 10.49
CA VAL A 169 -1.79 -6.64 9.61
C VAL A 169 -3.30 -6.50 9.81
N THR A 170 -3.99 -7.58 10.15
CA THR A 170 -5.42 -7.50 10.49
C THR A 170 -5.67 -6.60 11.71
N ALA A 171 -4.90 -6.77 12.79
CA ALA A 171 -5.01 -5.92 13.96
C ALA A 171 -4.49 -4.49 13.70
N PHE A 172 -3.40 -4.37 12.94
CA PHE A 172 -2.84 -3.09 12.52
C PHE A 172 -3.88 -2.21 11.81
N ASN A 173 -4.64 -2.77 10.88
CA ASN A 173 -5.68 -2.05 10.12
C ASN A 173 -6.89 -1.64 10.98
N CYS A 174 -7.02 -2.15 12.21
CA CYS A 174 -8.03 -1.72 13.17
C CYS A 174 -7.54 -0.58 14.08
N GLY A 175 -6.24 -0.30 14.09
CA GLY A 175 -5.61 0.75 14.89
C GLY A 175 -5.50 2.09 14.14
N ASN A 176 -5.11 3.13 14.86
CA ASN A 176 -4.79 4.43 14.28
C ASN A 176 -3.28 4.54 14.07
N PHE A 177 -2.79 4.11 12.92
CA PHE A 177 -1.39 4.14 12.52
C PHE A 177 -1.10 5.21 11.47
N ASP A 178 -1.66 6.41 11.63
CA ASP A 178 -1.18 7.54 10.84
C ASP A 178 0.32 7.79 11.13
N PRO A 179 1.11 8.30 10.18
CA PRO A 179 2.57 8.42 10.31
C PRO A 179 3.06 9.06 11.61
N GLN A 180 2.30 10.00 12.16
CA GLN A 180 2.63 10.74 13.38
C GLN A 180 2.00 10.13 14.65
N SER A 181 1.29 9.00 14.53
CA SER A 181 0.61 8.37 15.67
C SER A 181 1.60 7.86 16.71
N ARG A 182 1.25 8.02 17.99
CA ARG A 182 2.00 7.44 19.11
C ARG A 182 1.94 5.91 19.15
N GLU A 183 1.01 5.30 18.43
CA GLU A 183 0.88 3.85 18.35
C GLU A 183 2.16 3.17 17.81
N TRP A 184 2.92 3.85 16.95
CA TRP A 184 4.21 3.36 16.45
C TRP A 184 5.26 3.19 17.55
N LEU A 185 5.16 3.93 18.67
CA LEU A 185 6.09 3.83 19.80
C LEU A 185 6.01 2.48 20.52
N ARG A 186 4.95 1.71 20.28
CA ARG A 186 4.80 0.34 20.81
C ARG A 186 5.91 -0.57 20.28
N PHE A 187 6.27 -0.45 19.01
CA PHE A 187 7.22 -1.34 18.33
C PHE A 187 8.70 -1.00 18.59
N GLY A 188 9.01 0.17 19.14
CA GLY A 188 10.37 0.63 19.40
C GLY A 188 10.89 0.39 20.82
N ARG A 189 10.07 -0.13 21.72
CA ARG A 189 10.47 -0.40 23.10
C ARG A 189 11.08 -1.80 23.19
N ALA A 190 12.38 -1.87 23.41
CA ALA A 190 13.07 -3.10 23.78
C ALA A 190 12.50 -3.59 25.13
N GLN A 191 11.38 -4.28 25.09
CA GLN A 191 10.88 -5.04 26.23
C GLN A 191 11.54 -6.42 26.22
N SER A 192 11.72 -6.99 27.43
CA SER A 192 12.28 -8.31 27.62
C SER A 192 11.76 -9.31 26.59
N ARG A 193 12.63 -10.19 26.08
CA ARG A 193 12.45 -11.14 24.97
C ARG A 193 11.17 -12.00 24.98
N GLU A 194 10.30 -11.89 25.96
CA GLU A 194 9.14 -12.77 26.14
C GLU A 194 7.84 -12.27 25.51
N VAL A 195 7.68 -10.95 25.27
CA VAL A 195 6.47 -10.41 24.58
C VAL A 195 6.87 -9.17 23.78
N CYS A 196 7.08 -9.31 22.48
CA CYS A 196 7.14 -8.14 21.62
C CYS A 196 5.71 -7.69 21.26
N ASP A 197 5.51 -6.39 21.09
CA ASP A 197 4.19 -5.82 20.81
C ASP A 197 3.59 -6.33 19.49
N GLU A 198 4.43 -6.72 18.52
CA GLU A 198 4.01 -7.35 17.28
C GLU A 198 3.35 -8.73 17.52
N VAL A 199 3.88 -9.54 18.43
CA VAL A 199 3.28 -10.84 18.80
C VAL A 199 1.95 -10.62 19.51
N HIS A 200 1.87 -9.62 20.39
CA HIS A 200 0.62 -9.29 21.05
C HIS A 200 -0.45 -8.86 20.04
N MET A 201 -0.11 -7.95 19.16
CA MET A 201 -0.99 -7.49 18.08
C MET A 201 -1.42 -8.65 17.17
N ALA A 202 -0.51 -9.57 16.83
CA ALA A 202 -0.85 -10.75 16.04
C ALA A 202 -1.85 -11.68 16.75
N ARG A 203 -1.78 -11.82 18.09
CA ARG A 203 -2.78 -12.56 18.86
C ARG A 203 -4.16 -11.91 18.83
N GLU A 204 -4.24 -10.59 18.90
CA GLU A 204 -5.49 -9.84 18.71
C GLU A 204 -6.05 -10.07 17.31
N GLY A 205 -5.23 -9.94 16.28
CA GLY A 205 -5.62 -10.16 14.89
C GLY A 205 -6.05 -11.60 14.60
N ALA A 206 -5.49 -12.59 15.28
CA ALA A 206 -5.94 -13.98 15.16
C ALA A 206 -7.41 -14.16 15.57
N ASN A 207 -7.85 -13.49 16.64
CA ASN A 207 -9.25 -13.49 17.06
C ASN A 207 -10.15 -12.76 16.06
N MET A 208 -9.68 -11.63 15.51
CA MET A 208 -10.40 -10.87 14.48
C MET A 208 -10.56 -11.70 13.19
N LEU A 209 -9.51 -12.40 12.77
CA LEU A 209 -9.54 -13.29 11.62
C LEU A 209 -10.49 -14.46 11.83
N LYS A 210 -10.49 -15.08 13.00
CA LYS A 210 -11.42 -16.16 13.33
C LYS A 210 -12.87 -15.71 13.23
N TYR A 211 -13.20 -14.52 13.72
CA TYR A 211 -14.52 -13.93 13.59
C TYR A 211 -14.87 -13.65 12.12
N ARG A 212 -13.98 -12.95 11.39
CA ARG A 212 -14.15 -12.61 9.97
C ARG A 212 -14.42 -13.86 9.13
N ASP A 213 -13.62 -14.90 9.32
CA ASP A 213 -13.68 -16.12 8.52
C ASP A 213 -14.96 -16.89 8.78
N GLY A 214 -15.39 -16.97 10.04
CA GLY A 214 -16.67 -17.57 10.40
C GLY A 214 -17.85 -16.80 9.77
N TRP A 215 -17.83 -15.49 9.87
CA TRP A 215 -18.83 -14.62 9.25
C TRP A 215 -18.83 -14.75 7.72
N ALA A 216 -17.63 -14.67 7.10
CA ALA A 216 -17.50 -14.78 5.64
C ALA A 216 -18.05 -16.11 5.11
N LYS A 217 -17.73 -17.23 5.77
CA LYS A 217 -18.22 -18.55 5.39
C LYS A 217 -19.75 -18.59 5.31
N GLU A 218 -20.44 -18.09 6.36
CA GLU A 218 -21.91 -18.08 6.38
C GLU A 218 -22.49 -17.08 5.38
N TYR A 219 -21.82 -15.92 5.19
CA TYR A 219 -22.24 -14.92 4.22
C TYR A 219 -22.15 -15.44 2.78
N LEU A 220 -21.02 -16.05 2.41
CA LEU A 220 -20.78 -16.62 1.08
C LEU A 220 -21.79 -17.74 0.78
N LYS A 221 -22.07 -18.60 1.75
CA LYS A 221 -23.08 -19.67 1.63
C LYS A 221 -24.47 -19.11 1.34
N ARG A 222 -24.83 -17.98 1.93
CA ARG A 222 -26.17 -17.40 1.85
C ARG A 222 -26.36 -16.53 0.63
N PHE A 223 -25.37 -15.74 0.24
CA PHE A 223 -25.48 -14.67 -0.74
C PHE A 223 -24.59 -14.85 -1.97
N GLY A 224 -23.66 -15.80 -1.94
CA GLY A 224 -22.82 -16.12 -3.08
C GLY A 224 -23.53 -16.97 -4.12
N PHE A 225 -23.09 -16.86 -5.36
CA PHE A 225 -23.61 -17.63 -6.48
C PHE A 225 -22.54 -17.86 -7.56
N GLU A 226 -22.74 -18.91 -8.34
CA GLU A 226 -21.88 -19.23 -9.47
C GLU A 226 -22.32 -18.42 -10.70
N VAL A 227 -21.35 -17.95 -11.47
CA VAL A 227 -21.59 -17.21 -12.70
C VAL A 227 -20.45 -17.46 -13.70
N ASN A 228 -20.79 -17.59 -15.00
CA ASN A 228 -19.79 -17.52 -16.05
C ASN A 228 -19.53 -16.04 -16.40
N PHE A 229 -18.31 -15.58 -16.21
CA PHE A 229 -17.91 -14.21 -16.53
C PHE A 229 -16.63 -14.22 -17.35
N GLU A 230 -16.68 -13.65 -18.55
CA GLU A 230 -15.57 -13.65 -19.52
C GLU A 230 -14.97 -15.04 -19.80
N GLY A 231 -15.83 -16.07 -19.80
CA GLY A 231 -15.42 -17.46 -20.04
C GLY A 231 -14.89 -18.20 -18.84
N LEU A 232 -14.78 -17.55 -17.67
CA LEU A 232 -14.34 -18.14 -16.41
C LEU A 232 -15.53 -18.61 -15.57
N ASN A 233 -15.36 -19.75 -14.90
CA ASN A 233 -16.28 -20.21 -13.86
C ASN A 233 -16.01 -19.45 -12.57
N CYS A 234 -16.83 -18.44 -12.28
CA CYS A 234 -16.62 -17.53 -11.17
C CYS A 234 -17.59 -17.77 -10.02
N PHE A 235 -17.15 -17.46 -8.80
CA PHE A 235 -18.02 -17.30 -7.65
C PHE A 235 -18.21 -15.81 -7.36
N ALA A 236 -19.43 -15.33 -7.50
CA ALA A 236 -19.79 -13.93 -7.32
C ALA A 236 -20.57 -13.70 -6.02
N VAL A 237 -20.37 -12.54 -5.41
CA VAL A 237 -21.09 -12.13 -4.19
C VAL A 237 -21.18 -10.62 -4.09
N ASN A 238 -22.32 -10.10 -3.65
CA ASN A 238 -22.45 -8.69 -3.31
C ASN A 238 -21.78 -8.43 -1.95
N LEU A 239 -20.49 -8.12 -1.99
CA LEU A 239 -19.64 -7.86 -0.82
C LEU A 239 -18.57 -6.85 -1.21
N GLY A 240 -18.56 -5.70 -0.56
CA GLY A 240 -17.52 -4.66 -0.74
C GLY A 240 -16.41 -4.78 0.30
N ASN A 241 -15.30 -4.08 0.04
CA ASN A 241 -14.18 -3.96 0.97
C ASN A 241 -13.65 -5.32 1.47
N CYS A 242 -13.42 -6.24 0.56
CA CYS A 242 -12.88 -7.57 0.86
C CYS A 242 -11.73 -7.91 -0.09
N ASN A 243 -10.89 -8.84 0.32
CA ASN A 243 -9.81 -9.40 -0.49
C ASN A 243 -10.02 -10.92 -0.70
N SER A 244 -9.08 -11.58 -1.38
CA SER A 244 -9.15 -13.01 -1.68
C SER A 244 -9.23 -13.91 -0.44
N GLU A 245 -8.74 -13.48 0.72
CA GLU A 245 -8.79 -14.22 1.98
C GLU A 245 -10.21 -14.51 2.49
N TYR A 246 -11.19 -13.68 2.10
CA TYR A 246 -12.60 -13.91 2.46
C TYR A 246 -13.18 -15.19 1.84
N PHE A 247 -12.61 -15.64 0.73
CA PHE A 247 -13.09 -16.79 -0.05
C PHE A 247 -12.43 -18.14 0.33
N LYS A 248 -11.53 -18.15 1.31
CA LYS A 248 -10.77 -19.36 1.69
C LYS A 248 -11.60 -20.54 2.21
N SER A 249 -12.88 -20.30 2.57
CA SER A 249 -13.82 -21.37 2.94
C SER A 249 -14.44 -22.08 1.75
N LEU A 250 -14.28 -21.56 0.54
CA LEU A 250 -14.75 -22.20 -0.68
C LEU A 250 -13.81 -23.31 -1.10
N PRO A 251 -14.31 -24.37 -1.78
CA PRO A 251 -13.48 -25.46 -2.25
C PRO A 251 -12.37 -25.00 -3.19
N ASP A 252 -11.13 -25.43 -2.93
CA ASP A 252 -10.00 -25.13 -3.79
C ASP A 252 -10.20 -25.74 -5.19
N GLY A 253 -9.84 -24.95 -6.22
CA GLY A 253 -9.88 -25.36 -7.62
C GLY A 253 -11.29 -25.50 -8.21
N LYS A 254 -12.35 -25.22 -7.45
CA LYS A 254 -13.71 -25.27 -7.97
C LYS A 254 -14.00 -24.05 -8.88
N TYR A 255 -13.45 -22.89 -8.57
CA TYR A 255 -13.69 -21.64 -9.28
C TYR A 255 -12.37 -21.09 -9.86
N ASP A 256 -12.48 -20.56 -11.08
CA ASP A 256 -11.38 -19.90 -11.77
C ASP A 256 -11.08 -18.52 -11.13
N ALA A 257 -12.14 -17.82 -10.68
CA ALA A 257 -12.01 -16.52 -10.02
C ALA A 257 -13.13 -16.27 -9.01
N PHE A 258 -12.86 -15.36 -8.06
CA PHE A 258 -13.83 -14.79 -7.13
C PHE A 258 -14.15 -13.37 -7.57
N VAL A 259 -15.45 -13.03 -7.60
CA VAL A 259 -15.95 -11.75 -8.13
C VAL A 259 -16.84 -11.06 -7.08
N PRO A 260 -16.26 -10.47 -6.03
CA PRO A 260 -17.03 -9.61 -5.16
C PRO A 260 -17.38 -8.30 -5.86
N PHE A 261 -18.58 -7.78 -5.57
CA PHE A 261 -19.05 -6.53 -6.14
C PHE A 261 -19.87 -5.74 -5.13
N ALA A 262 -19.86 -4.41 -5.21
CA ALA A 262 -20.65 -3.54 -4.33
C ALA A 262 -21.08 -2.27 -5.04
N TYR A 263 -22.26 -1.75 -4.65
CA TYR A 263 -22.83 -0.50 -5.17
C TYR A 263 -22.64 0.63 -4.18
N ASN A 264 -22.14 1.77 -4.63
CA ASN A 264 -21.89 2.95 -3.78
C ASN A 264 -22.96 4.04 -3.89
N GLY A 265 -24.06 3.78 -4.58
CA GLY A 265 -25.12 4.75 -4.86
C GLY A 265 -25.06 5.34 -6.27
N GLU A 266 -23.92 5.27 -6.94
CA GLU A 266 -23.72 5.82 -8.29
C GLU A 266 -23.26 4.75 -9.28
N LYS A 267 -22.33 3.91 -8.87
CA LYS A 267 -21.69 2.88 -9.70
C LYS A 267 -21.40 1.62 -8.90
N TRP A 268 -21.28 0.51 -9.62
CA TRP A 268 -20.77 -0.74 -9.09
C TRP A 268 -19.25 -0.75 -9.13
N THR A 269 -18.65 -1.21 -8.06
CA THR A 269 -17.25 -1.64 -8.04
C THR A 269 -17.22 -3.15 -8.10
N VAL A 270 -16.49 -3.70 -9.05
CA VAL A 270 -16.29 -5.14 -9.23
C VAL A 270 -14.82 -5.44 -9.05
N SER A 271 -14.50 -6.33 -8.12
CA SER A 271 -13.14 -6.86 -7.95
C SER A 271 -13.07 -8.29 -8.48
N MET A 272 -11.90 -8.70 -8.93
CA MET A 272 -11.62 -10.06 -9.38
C MET A 272 -10.36 -10.58 -8.71
N TYR A 273 -10.45 -11.78 -8.13
CA TYR A 273 -9.32 -12.48 -7.53
C TYR A 273 -9.19 -13.88 -8.13
N SER A 274 -8.00 -14.26 -8.53
CA SER A 274 -7.71 -15.60 -9.04
C SER A 274 -6.33 -16.07 -8.58
N LYS A 275 -6.19 -17.36 -8.33
CA LYS A 275 -4.88 -17.98 -8.06
C LYS A 275 -4.17 -18.42 -9.36
N THR A 276 -4.91 -18.60 -10.44
CA THR A 276 -4.46 -19.31 -11.66
C THR A 276 -4.65 -18.53 -12.95
N HIS A 277 -5.49 -17.49 -12.96
CA HIS A 277 -5.82 -16.72 -14.17
C HIS A 277 -5.37 -15.26 -14.05
N GLU A 278 -4.99 -14.67 -15.17
CA GLU A 278 -4.70 -13.24 -15.30
C GLU A 278 -6.02 -12.46 -15.39
N VAL A 279 -6.47 -11.91 -14.26
CA VAL A 279 -7.73 -11.16 -14.19
C VAL A 279 -7.59 -9.67 -14.52
N SER A 280 -6.35 -9.14 -14.54
CA SER A 280 -6.11 -7.73 -14.85
C SER A 280 -6.51 -7.38 -16.29
N ASP A 281 -6.29 -8.29 -17.24
CA ASP A 281 -6.65 -8.06 -18.65
C ASP A 281 -8.18 -8.06 -18.85
N ILE A 282 -8.89 -8.87 -18.07
CA ILE A 282 -10.36 -8.82 -18.04
C ILE A 282 -10.80 -7.45 -17.52
N CYS A 283 -10.29 -7.00 -16.37
CA CYS A 283 -10.67 -5.73 -15.79
C CYS A 283 -10.34 -4.53 -16.69
N LYS A 284 -9.24 -4.57 -17.44
CA LYS A 284 -8.87 -3.53 -18.45
C LYS A 284 -9.92 -3.37 -19.54
N LYS A 285 -10.59 -4.45 -19.99
CA LYS A 285 -11.67 -4.36 -20.97
C LYS A 285 -12.83 -3.49 -20.50
N TYR A 286 -13.03 -3.41 -19.18
CA TYR A 286 -14.06 -2.60 -18.52
C TYR A 286 -13.54 -1.25 -18.01
N GLY A 287 -12.34 -0.83 -18.44
CA GLY A 287 -11.74 0.45 -18.05
C GLY A 287 -11.09 0.46 -16.66
N GLY A 288 -10.88 -0.71 -16.09
CA GLY A 288 -10.19 -0.90 -14.82
C GLY A 288 -8.74 -1.36 -14.97
N GLY A 289 -8.22 -2.12 -13.97
CA GLY A 289 -6.87 -2.66 -13.97
C GLY A 289 -6.51 -3.25 -12.61
N GLY A 290 -5.22 -3.50 -12.40
CA GLY A 290 -4.68 -4.08 -11.17
C GLY A 290 -3.53 -5.04 -11.45
N HIS A 291 -3.27 -5.92 -10.48
CA HIS A 291 -2.28 -6.98 -10.61
C HIS A 291 -2.85 -8.19 -11.36
N ALA A 292 -1.97 -9.06 -11.86
CA ALA A 292 -2.33 -10.26 -12.61
C ALA A 292 -3.43 -11.10 -11.91
N GLN A 293 -3.33 -11.27 -10.60
CA GLN A 293 -4.22 -12.12 -9.80
C GLN A 293 -5.23 -11.33 -8.94
N ALA A 294 -5.18 -10.00 -8.95
CA ALA A 294 -6.06 -9.13 -8.16
C ALA A 294 -6.29 -7.81 -8.89
N ALA A 295 -7.47 -7.63 -9.47
CA ALA A 295 -7.81 -6.48 -10.27
C ALA A 295 -9.26 -6.06 -10.05
N GLY A 296 -9.65 -4.90 -10.58
CA GLY A 296 -11.02 -4.44 -10.47
C GLY A 296 -11.37 -3.35 -11.48
N PHE A 297 -12.67 -3.07 -11.59
CA PHE A 297 -13.21 -2.02 -12.44
C PHE A 297 -14.49 -1.44 -11.84
N THR A 298 -14.94 -0.31 -12.36
CA THR A 298 -16.23 0.27 -12.00
C THR A 298 -17.16 0.31 -13.22
N CYS A 299 -18.47 0.08 -13.01
CA CYS A 299 -19.45 0.09 -14.08
C CYS A 299 -20.82 0.63 -13.59
N LYS A 300 -21.64 1.12 -14.51
CA LYS A 300 -23.01 1.55 -14.20
C LYS A 300 -23.97 0.36 -14.05
N GLU A 301 -23.74 -0.69 -14.83
CA GLU A 301 -24.51 -1.94 -14.81
C GLU A 301 -23.53 -3.11 -14.69
N LEU A 302 -23.91 -4.13 -13.89
CA LEU A 302 -23.07 -5.33 -13.75
C LEU A 302 -23.02 -6.09 -15.09
N PRO A 303 -21.82 -6.46 -15.58
CA PRO A 303 -21.66 -7.13 -16.87
C PRO A 303 -22.03 -8.62 -16.83
N PHE A 304 -22.50 -9.12 -15.70
CA PHE A 304 -22.92 -10.50 -15.49
C PHE A 304 -24.28 -10.55 -14.75
N LYS A 305 -25.01 -11.63 -14.98
CA LYS A 305 -26.27 -11.94 -14.29
C LYS A 305 -26.21 -13.36 -13.73
N LYS A 306 -26.95 -13.61 -12.66
CA LYS A 306 -27.11 -14.95 -12.09
C LYS A 306 -27.84 -15.87 -13.07
#